data_f39021aebe471074246299fdf5ccd8fe
#
_entry.id   f39021aebe471074246299fdf5ccd8fe
#
_cell.length_a   1.000
_cell.length_b   1.000
_cell.length_c   1.000
_cell.angle_alpha   90.00
_cell.angle_beta   90.00
_cell.angle_gamma   90.00
#
_symmetry.space_group_name_H-M   'P 1'
#
loop_
_entity.id
_entity.type
_entity.pdbx_description
1 polymer ?
#
loop_
_entity_poly.entity_id
_entity_poly.type
_entity_poly.pdbx_seq_one_letter_code
_entity_poly.pdbx_strand_id
1 'polypeptide(L)'
;MATNGTNGNASANALPALSLTADDFLKHDYDFVIVGGGTAGLAVAARLTENPDVTVGVLEAGKNRLGDFLVDTPGTFTQLLGNGEYDWNFKTVPQPNGKEYHIPRGKLLGGSSGINYMMYVRGSTQDYDDWAILADDPSWGSDKMNQYMRKHQTLDPVDEAVAHRTAMPYVDKHHGTSGPVHTSFNDFFLPIEDDFQKAFDEV
;
A
#
# COMPACT_ATOMS: atom_id res chain seq x y z
N MET A 1 -2.67 -11.55 29.57
CA MET A 1 -4.13 -11.83 29.43
C MET A 1 -4.59 -10.98 28.25
N ALA A 2 -4.89 -11.62 27.14
CA ALA A 2 -5.34 -10.91 25.94
C ALA A 2 -6.79 -10.44 26.15
N THR A 3 -7.03 -9.16 26.08
CA THR A 3 -8.37 -8.58 26.06
C THR A 3 -8.89 -8.57 24.63
N ASN A 4 -9.98 -9.32 24.41
CA ASN A 4 -10.72 -9.32 23.16
C ASN A 4 -11.24 -7.92 22.85
N GLY A 5 -10.66 -7.29 21.82
CA GLY A 5 -11.26 -6.14 21.17
C GLY A 5 -12.55 -6.58 20.48
N THR A 6 -13.64 -5.95 20.84
CA THR A 6 -14.97 -6.17 20.27
C THR A 6 -14.96 -5.74 18.79
N ASN A 7 -15.10 -6.72 17.90
CA ASN A 7 -15.39 -6.50 16.49
C ASN A 7 -16.73 -5.73 16.37
N GLY A 8 -16.64 -4.44 16.06
CA GLY A 8 -17.78 -3.70 15.54
C GLY A 8 -18.24 -4.36 14.24
N ASN A 9 -19.52 -4.73 14.17
CA ASN A 9 -20.20 -5.21 12.98
C ASN A 9 -20.10 -4.17 11.86
N ALA A 10 -19.03 -4.20 11.07
CA ALA A 10 -19.10 -3.76 9.71
C ALA A 10 -20.00 -4.78 8.98
N SER A 11 -21.16 -4.34 8.49
CA SER A 11 -21.96 -5.12 7.55
C SER A 11 -20.97 -5.64 6.50
N ALA A 12 -20.82 -6.95 6.43
CA ALA A 12 -20.00 -7.58 5.42
C ALA A 12 -20.59 -7.19 4.07
N ASN A 13 -20.10 -6.12 3.46
CA ASN A 13 -20.28 -5.88 2.04
C ASN A 13 -19.67 -7.11 1.39
N ALA A 14 -20.53 -7.94 0.81
CA ALA A 14 -20.07 -9.09 0.07
C ALA A 14 -19.04 -8.58 -0.93
N LEU A 15 -17.84 -9.18 -0.89
CA LEU A 15 -16.81 -8.86 -1.87
C LEU A 15 -17.43 -8.99 -3.27
N PRO A 16 -17.15 -8.06 -4.18
CA PRO A 16 -17.69 -8.15 -5.54
C PRO A 16 -17.36 -9.50 -6.13
N ALA A 17 -18.31 -10.06 -6.86
CA ALA A 17 -18.13 -11.36 -7.50
C ALA A 17 -16.90 -11.30 -8.41
N LEU A 18 -15.93 -12.19 -8.16
CA LEU A 18 -14.79 -12.33 -9.05
C LEU A 18 -15.20 -13.16 -10.23
N SER A 19 -15.10 -12.60 -11.43
CA SER A 19 -15.21 -13.38 -12.66
C SER A 19 -13.98 -14.26 -12.79
N LEU A 20 -14.18 -15.55 -12.83
CA LEU A 20 -13.06 -16.52 -12.88
C LEU A 20 -12.65 -16.85 -14.32
N THR A 21 -13.42 -16.44 -15.31
CA THR A 21 -13.19 -16.70 -16.73
C THR A 21 -13.29 -15.44 -17.57
N ALA A 22 -12.60 -15.43 -18.70
CA ALA A 22 -12.72 -14.37 -19.68
C ALA A 22 -14.16 -14.23 -20.20
N ASP A 23 -14.87 -15.36 -20.40
CA ASP A 23 -16.24 -15.37 -20.88
C ASP A 23 -17.21 -14.70 -19.90
N ASP A 24 -16.97 -14.84 -18.59
CA ASP A 24 -17.79 -14.15 -17.58
C ASP A 24 -17.50 -12.65 -17.58
N PHE A 25 -16.26 -12.27 -17.71
CA PHE A 25 -15.86 -10.86 -17.80
C PHE A 25 -16.48 -10.19 -19.04
N LEU A 26 -16.45 -10.87 -20.18
CA LEU A 26 -16.98 -10.36 -21.44
C LEU A 26 -18.52 -10.30 -21.54
N LYS A 27 -19.24 -10.79 -20.54
CA LYS A 27 -20.71 -10.63 -20.46
C LYS A 27 -21.17 -9.24 -20.01
N HIS A 28 -20.24 -8.42 -19.54
CA HIS A 28 -20.53 -7.10 -19.00
C HIS A 28 -19.92 -6.01 -19.88
N ASP A 29 -20.63 -4.91 -20.01
CA ASP A 29 -20.10 -3.68 -20.57
C ASP A 29 -19.42 -2.86 -19.46
N TYR A 30 -18.26 -2.29 -19.75
CA TYR A 30 -17.50 -1.48 -18.83
C TYR A 30 -17.21 -0.11 -19.42
N ASP A 31 -17.36 0.95 -18.61
CA ASP A 31 -16.90 2.29 -18.98
C ASP A 31 -15.38 2.37 -19.00
N PHE A 32 -14.73 1.64 -18.07
CA PHE A 32 -13.27 1.54 -17.99
C PHE A 32 -12.81 0.12 -17.74
N VAL A 33 -11.74 -0.27 -18.42
CA VAL A 33 -11.04 -1.54 -18.17
C VAL A 33 -9.62 -1.23 -17.69
N ILE A 34 -9.28 -1.71 -16.50
CA ILE A 34 -7.95 -1.55 -15.88
C ILE A 34 -7.20 -2.86 -16.04
N VAL A 35 -6.03 -2.80 -16.66
CA VAL A 35 -5.14 -3.94 -16.82
C VAL A 35 -4.10 -3.93 -15.70
N GLY A 36 -4.21 -4.88 -14.80
CA GLY A 36 -3.43 -5.04 -13.60
C GLY A 36 -4.16 -4.60 -12.32
N GLY A 37 -4.58 -5.57 -11.52
CA GLY A 37 -5.19 -5.40 -10.20
C GLY A 37 -4.16 -5.19 -9.09
N GLY A 38 -3.07 -4.46 -9.37
CA GLY A 38 -2.05 -4.10 -8.40
C GLY A 38 -2.37 -2.81 -7.64
N THR A 39 -1.41 -2.31 -6.86
CA THR A 39 -1.53 -1.13 -5.99
C THR A 39 -2.13 0.08 -6.73
N ALA A 40 -1.59 0.43 -7.90
CA ALA A 40 -2.07 1.57 -8.67
C ALA A 40 -3.41 1.31 -9.34
N GLY A 41 -3.58 0.14 -9.96
CA GLY A 41 -4.83 -0.22 -10.67
C GLY A 41 -6.03 -0.26 -9.74
N LEU A 42 -5.90 -0.84 -8.56
CA LEU A 42 -6.98 -0.86 -7.57
C LEU A 42 -7.29 0.53 -7.00
N ALA A 43 -6.27 1.40 -6.84
CA ALA A 43 -6.51 2.79 -6.44
C ALA A 43 -7.31 3.56 -7.51
N VAL A 44 -6.99 3.36 -8.79
CA VAL A 44 -7.73 3.97 -9.91
C VAL A 44 -9.16 3.41 -9.95
N ALA A 45 -9.33 2.08 -9.83
CA ALA A 45 -10.66 1.45 -9.79
C ALA A 45 -11.51 2.04 -8.67
N ALA A 46 -10.96 2.12 -7.46
CA ALA A 46 -11.66 2.66 -6.29
C ALA A 46 -12.07 4.13 -6.49
N ARG A 47 -11.25 4.94 -7.16
CA ARG A 47 -11.59 6.34 -7.44
C ARG A 47 -12.66 6.49 -8.53
N LEU A 48 -12.58 5.73 -9.59
CA LEU A 48 -13.57 5.76 -10.67
C LEU A 48 -14.96 5.30 -10.19
N THR A 49 -15.02 4.28 -9.35
CA THR A 49 -16.27 3.75 -8.80
C THR A 49 -16.85 4.56 -7.64
N GLU A 50 -16.25 5.69 -7.25
CA GLU A 50 -16.90 6.68 -6.39
C GLU A 50 -18.15 7.28 -7.09
N ASN A 51 -18.15 7.31 -8.43
CA ASN A 51 -19.35 7.59 -9.20
C ASN A 51 -20.12 6.27 -9.41
N PRO A 52 -21.35 6.11 -8.85
CA PRO A 52 -22.12 4.87 -8.96
C PRO A 52 -22.59 4.55 -10.39
N ASP A 53 -22.55 5.53 -11.29
CA ASP A 53 -22.92 5.35 -12.70
C ASP A 53 -21.75 4.84 -13.56
N VAL A 54 -20.56 4.67 -12.97
CA VAL A 54 -19.36 4.19 -13.66
C VAL A 54 -19.09 2.73 -13.34
N THR A 55 -19.03 1.92 -14.39
CA THR A 55 -18.67 0.50 -14.33
C THR A 55 -17.20 0.30 -14.66
N VAL A 56 -16.48 -0.40 -13.79
CA VAL A 56 -15.04 -0.64 -13.96
C VAL A 56 -14.75 -2.14 -13.95
N GLY A 57 -14.12 -2.63 -15.01
CA GLY A 57 -13.57 -3.97 -15.07
C GLY A 57 -12.08 -3.94 -14.71
N VAL A 58 -11.62 -4.89 -13.89
CA VAL A 58 -10.20 -5.05 -13.55
C VAL A 58 -9.72 -6.42 -13.98
N LEU A 59 -8.67 -6.47 -14.78
CA LEU A 59 -7.99 -7.70 -15.19
C LEU A 59 -6.71 -7.88 -14.38
N GLU A 60 -6.57 -9.02 -13.70
CA GLU A 60 -5.37 -9.35 -12.93
C GLU A 60 -4.84 -10.72 -13.38
N ALA A 61 -3.55 -10.79 -13.66
CA ALA A 61 -2.89 -12.02 -14.11
C ALA A 61 -2.58 -12.98 -12.96
N GLY A 62 -2.39 -12.44 -11.75
CA GLY A 62 -2.13 -13.22 -10.54
C GLY A 62 -3.42 -13.79 -9.94
N LYS A 63 -3.24 -14.66 -8.95
CA LYS A 63 -4.38 -15.28 -8.25
C LYS A 63 -5.01 -14.33 -7.23
N ASN A 64 -6.28 -14.55 -6.93
CA ASN A 64 -6.86 -14.03 -5.70
C ASN A 64 -6.25 -14.79 -4.51
N ARG A 65 -5.64 -14.04 -3.59
CA ARG A 65 -4.98 -14.56 -2.39
C ARG A 65 -5.63 -14.10 -1.09
N LEU A 66 -6.89 -13.66 -1.14
CA LEU A 66 -7.65 -13.33 0.06
C LEU A 66 -7.80 -14.59 0.94
N GLY A 67 -7.46 -14.48 2.21
CA GLY A 67 -7.44 -15.61 3.14
C GLY A 67 -6.21 -16.52 3.02
N ASP A 68 -5.23 -16.17 2.21
CA ASP A 68 -3.97 -16.92 2.12
C ASP A 68 -3.08 -16.57 3.31
N PHE A 69 -2.75 -17.58 4.11
CA PHE A 69 -1.95 -17.42 5.33
C PHE A 69 -0.63 -16.67 5.10
N LEU A 70 0.05 -16.93 3.97
CA LEU A 70 1.32 -16.25 3.68
C LEU A 70 1.16 -14.76 3.37
N VAL A 71 0.02 -14.36 2.83
CA VAL A 71 -0.27 -12.96 2.51
C VAL A 71 -0.85 -12.23 3.72
N ASP A 72 -1.74 -12.89 4.47
CA ASP A 72 -2.49 -12.25 5.55
C ASP A 72 -1.71 -12.19 6.88
N THR A 73 -0.56 -12.91 6.96
CA THR A 73 0.27 -12.95 8.17
C THR A 73 1.53 -12.10 7.98
N PRO A 74 1.66 -10.94 8.67
CA PRO A 74 2.82 -10.06 8.51
C PRO A 74 4.18 -10.75 8.66
N GLY A 75 4.33 -11.69 9.60
CA GLY A 75 5.59 -12.40 9.87
C GLY A 75 6.07 -13.33 8.75
N THR A 76 5.24 -13.60 7.74
CA THR A 76 5.58 -14.51 6.62
C THR A 76 6.07 -13.77 5.36
N PHE A 77 6.14 -12.45 5.36
CA PHE A 77 6.44 -11.62 4.19
C PHE A 77 7.71 -12.06 3.43
N THR A 78 8.74 -12.54 4.15
CA THR A 78 9.99 -13.00 3.54
C THR A 78 9.83 -14.26 2.69
N GLN A 79 8.74 -15.01 2.86
CA GLN A 79 8.45 -16.24 2.10
C GLN A 79 7.76 -15.96 0.76
N LEU A 80 7.32 -14.74 0.53
CA LEU A 80 6.63 -14.30 -0.68
C LEU A 80 7.62 -13.89 -1.77
N LEU A 81 8.72 -13.24 -1.38
CA LEU A 81 9.73 -12.77 -2.33
C LEU A 81 10.51 -13.94 -2.93
N GLY A 82 10.67 -13.93 -4.24
CA GLY A 82 11.32 -15.00 -4.98
C GLY A 82 10.44 -16.24 -5.18
N ASN A 83 9.25 -16.29 -4.57
CA ASN A 83 8.30 -17.37 -4.74
C ASN A 83 7.44 -17.13 -5.99
N GLY A 84 7.63 -17.89 -7.07
CA GLY A 84 6.95 -17.72 -8.36
C GLY A 84 5.42 -17.82 -8.33
N GLU A 85 4.82 -18.27 -7.22
CA GLU A 85 3.38 -18.25 -7.01
C GLU A 85 2.87 -16.85 -6.60
N TYR A 86 3.74 -16.00 -6.04
CA TYR A 86 3.40 -14.67 -5.51
C TYR A 86 4.22 -13.53 -6.12
N ASP A 87 5.36 -13.86 -6.74
CA ASP A 87 6.32 -12.89 -7.28
C ASP A 87 6.59 -13.19 -8.76
N TRP A 88 6.60 -12.14 -9.60
CA TRP A 88 6.99 -12.24 -11.00
C TRP A 88 8.46 -12.59 -11.19
N ASN A 89 9.28 -12.44 -10.16
CA ASN A 89 10.72 -12.72 -10.17
C ASN A 89 11.49 -11.98 -11.28
N PHE A 90 11.13 -10.74 -11.55
CA PHE A 90 11.86 -9.93 -12.53
C PHE A 90 13.30 -9.71 -12.10
N LYS A 91 14.15 -9.57 -13.11
CA LYS A 91 15.55 -9.18 -12.93
C LYS A 91 15.85 -7.98 -13.79
N THR A 92 16.81 -7.17 -13.35
CA THR A 92 17.38 -6.13 -14.21
C THR A 92 18.12 -6.76 -15.37
N VAL A 93 18.33 -6.00 -16.45
CA VAL A 93 19.42 -6.28 -17.39
C VAL A 93 20.75 -6.14 -16.66
N PRO A 94 21.84 -6.76 -17.17
CA PRO A 94 23.16 -6.57 -16.59
C PRO A 94 23.50 -5.09 -16.42
N GLN A 95 23.87 -4.72 -15.20
CA GLN A 95 24.27 -3.35 -14.85
C GLN A 95 25.76 -3.11 -15.23
N PRO A 96 26.30 -1.87 -15.17
CA PRO A 96 27.69 -1.59 -15.53
C PRO A 96 28.74 -2.45 -14.80
N ASN A 97 28.41 -2.98 -13.62
CA ASN A 97 29.25 -3.91 -12.87
C ASN A 97 29.07 -5.40 -13.27
N GLY A 98 28.31 -5.67 -14.34
CA GLY A 98 28.00 -7.02 -14.84
C GLY A 98 26.99 -7.80 -13.98
N LYS A 99 26.42 -7.21 -12.92
CA LYS A 99 25.46 -7.90 -12.05
C LYS A 99 24.01 -7.65 -12.49
N GLU A 100 23.19 -8.67 -12.33
CA GLU A 100 21.73 -8.59 -12.39
C GLU A 100 21.17 -8.53 -10.97
N TYR A 101 20.16 -7.71 -10.78
CA TYR A 101 19.48 -7.57 -9.50
C TYR A 101 18.04 -8.06 -9.61
N HIS A 102 17.59 -8.76 -8.58
CA HIS A 102 16.20 -9.19 -8.45
C HIS A 102 15.31 -7.98 -8.14
N ILE A 103 14.20 -7.87 -8.88
CA ILE A 103 13.18 -6.83 -8.69
C ILE A 103 11.85 -7.52 -8.38
N PRO A 104 11.52 -7.71 -7.11
CA PRO A 104 10.26 -8.32 -6.72
C PRO A 104 9.07 -7.49 -7.18
N ARG A 105 8.05 -8.17 -7.71
CA ARG A 105 6.74 -7.58 -8.05
C ARG A 105 5.66 -8.61 -7.79
N GLY A 106 4.63 -8.21 -7.05
CA GLY A 106 3.55 -9.11 -6.69
C GLY A 106 2.75 -9.60 -7.88
N LYS A 107 2.48 -10.91 -7.90
CA LYS A 107 1.69 -11.65 -8.89
C LYS A 107 0.40 -12.15 -8.26
N LEU A 108 -0.43 -11.24 -7.82
CA LEU A 108 -1.70 -11.51 -7.12
C LEU A 108 -2.59 -10.29 -7.18
N LEU A 109 -3.87 -10.47 -6.89
CA LEU A 109 -4.77 -9.35 -6.65
C LEU A 109 -4.25 -8.52 -5.47
N GLY A 110 -4.07 -7.22 -5.67
CA GLY A 110 -3.32 -6.33 -4.77
C GLY A 110 -1.89 -6.06 -5.24
N GLY A 111 -1.36 -6.88 -6.14
CA GLY A 111 0.00 -6.72 -6.69
C GLY A 111 1.08 -6.64 -5.62
N SER A 112 2.00 -5.71 -5.75
CA SER A 112 3.11 -5.55 -4.81
C SER A 112 2.69 -5.09 -3.40
N SER A 113 1.45 -4.62 -3.22
CA SER A 113 0.90 -4.39 -1.87
C SER A 113 0.69 -5.69 -1.09
N GLY A 114 0.52 -6.84 -1.77
CA GLY A 114 0.37 -8.13 -1.12
C GLY A 114 1.68 -8.82 -0.74
N ILE A 115 2.84 -8.32 -1.20
CA ILE A 115 4.17 -8.89 -0.90
C ILE A 115 5.15 -7.85 -0.33
N ASN A 116 4.66 -6.69 0.09
CA ASN A 116 5.50 -5.63 0.64
C ASN A 116 5.95 -5.93 2.08
N TYR A 117 6.80 -5.09 2.62
CA TYR A 117 7.27 -5.16 4.01
C TYR A 117 6.46 -4.27 4.97
N MET A 118 5.29 -3.80 4.52
CA MET A 118 4.37 -2.98 5.29
C MET A 118 4.95 -1.64 5.78
N MET A 119 6.10 -1.23 5.27
CA MET A 119 6.65 0.10 5.54
C MET A 119 5.83 1.14 4.76
N TYR A 120 5.21 2.05 5.51
CA TYR A 120 4.47 3.16 4.91
C TYR A 120 5.34 4.42 4.91
N VAL A 121 5.89 4.76 3.75
CA VAL A 121 6.82 5.89 3.56
C VAL A 121 6.33 6.76 2.41
N ARG A 122 6.40 8.08 2.58
CA ARG A 122 6.16 9.05 1.51
C ARG A 122 7.48 9.67 1.06
N GLY A 123 7.50 10.21 -0.15
CA GLY A 123 8.58 11.07 -0.62
C GLY A 123 8.68 12.36 0.18
N SER A 124 9.81 13.05 0.06
CA SER A 124 9.96 14.38 0.62
C SER A 124 9.11 15.42 -0.14
N THR A 125 8.91 16.58 0.46
CA THR A 125 8.27 17.73 -0.21
C THR A 125 8.94 18.01 -1.56
N GLN A 126 10.27 18.01 -1.57
CA GLN A 126 11.05 18.31 -2.76
C GLN A 126 10.81 17.30 -3.89
N ASP A 127 10.66 16.01 -3.59
CA ASP A 127 10.40 14.98 -4.62
C ASP A 127 9.13 15.29 -5.43
N TYR A 128 8.07 15.75 -4.75
CA TYR A 128 6.81 16.09 -5.41
C TYR A 128 6.87 17.45 -6.12
N ASP A 129 7.59 18.43 -5.55
CA ASP A 129 7.75 19.73 -6.19
C ASP A 129 8.61 19.61 -7.46
N ASP A 130 9.60 18.72 -7.48
CA ASP A 130 10.35 18.36 -8.69
C ASP A 130 9.46 17.70 -9.74
N TRP A 131 8.48 16.89 -9.35
CA TRP A 131 7.49 16.35 -10.29
C TRP A 131 6.65 17.45 -10.93
N ALA A 132 6.23 18.46 -10.16
CA ALA A 132 5.49 19.59 -10.69
C ALA A 132 6.29 20.35 -11.74
N ILE A 133 7.60 20.54 -11.50
CA ILE A 133 8.52 21.17 -12.44
C ILE A 133 8.69 20.32 -13.70
N LEU A 134 8.96 19.02 -13.54
CA LEU A 134 9.18 18.10 -14.67
C LEU A 134 7.94 17.93 -15.55
N ALA A 135 6.75 17.94 -14.94
CA ALA A 135 5.48 17.79 -15.65
C ALA A 135 4.96 19.13 -16.22
N ASP A 136 5.57 20.26 -15.84
CA ASP A 136 5.05 21.60 -16.11
C ASP A 136 3.58 21.76 -15.64
N ASP A 137 3.29 21.15 -14.48
CA ASP A 137 1.94 21.10 -13.90
C ASP A 137 2.00 21.16 -12.37
N PRO A 138 1.57 22.28 -11.74
CA PRO A 138 1.61 22.46 -10.30
C PRO A 138 0.68 21.48 -9.53
N SER A 139 -0.21 20.77 -10.19
CA SER A 139 -1.08 19.77 -9.55
C SER A 139 -0.30 18.56 -9.03
N TRP A 140 0.94 18.34 -9.49
CA TRP A 140 1.85 17.30 -9.01
C TRP A 140 2.70 17.74 -7.81
N GLY A 141 2.61 19.01 -7.41
CA GLY A 141 3.36 19.53 -6.27
C GLY A 141 2.89 18.97 -4.94
N SER A 142 3.77 19.06 -3.94
CA SER A 142 3.62 18.46 -2.62
C SER A 142 2.30 18.78 -1.91
N ASP A 143 1.85 20.03 -1.98
CA ASP A 143 0.59 20.47 -1.35
C ASP A 143 -0.64 19.73 -1.91
N LYS A 144 -0.68 19.52 -3.22
CA LYS A 144 -1.77 18.79 -3.88
C LYS A 144 -1.66 17.30 -3.67
N MET A 145 -0.46 16.74 -3.85
CA MET A 145 -0.22 15.32 -3.67
C MET A 145 -0.52 14.88 -2.24
N ASN A 146 -0.18 15.68 -1.23
CA ASN A 146 -0.48 15.38 0.16
C ASN A 146 -1.99 15.27 0.44
N GLN A 147 -2.83 16.06 -0.22
CA GLN A 147 -4.29 15.96 -0.09
C GLN A 147 -4.80 14.58 -0.57
N TYR A 148 -4.30 14.09 -1.70
CA TYR A 148 -4.66 12.78 -2.22
C TYR A 148 -4.12 11.63 -1.36
N MET A 149 -2.90 11.77 -0.85
CA MET A 149 -2.29 10.78 0.05
C MET A 149 -3.06 10.66 1.37
N ARG A 150 -3.57 11.75 1.90
CA ARG A 150 -4.42 11.73 3.10
C ARG A 150 -5.77 11.06 2.85
N LYS A 151 -6.28 11.15 1.62
CA LYS A 151 -7.61 10.63 1.27
C LYS A 151 -7.72 9.11 1.38
N HIS A 152 -6.63 8.37 1.16
CA HIS A 152 -6.65 6.91 1.24
C HIS A 152 -6.25 6.37 2.61
N GLN A 153 -5.73 7.18 3.50
CA GLN A 153 -5.11 6.78 4.76
C GLN A 153 -6.00 7.09 5.97
N THR A 154 -5.99 6.18 6.93
CA THR A 154 -6.35 6.45 8.33
C THR A 154 -5.12 6.15 9.19
N LEU A 155 -4.62 7.15 9.92
CA LEU A 155 -3.60 6.91 10.94
C LEU A 155 -4.28 6.48 12.23
N ASP A 156 -3.97 5.27 12.69
CA ASP A 156 -4.51 4.73 13.93
C ASP A 156 -3.89 5.42 15.16
N PRO A 157 -4.62 5.47 16.28
CA PRO A 157 -4.10 6.01 17.52
C PRO A 157 -2.81 5.33 17.95
N VAL A 158 -1.88 6.12 18.48
CA VAL A 158 -0.62 5.60 19.05
C VAL A 158 -0.90 4.99 20.43
N ASP A 159 -0.30 3.84 20.72
CA ASP A 159 -0.30 3.26 22.05
C ASP A 159 0.38 4.23 23.05
N GLU A 160 -0.28 4.52 24.18
CA GLU A 160 0.24 5.43 25.20
C GLU A 160 1.63 5.01 25.72
N ALA A 161 1.91 3.71 25.78
CA ALA A 161 3.18 3.19 26.23
C ALA A 161 4.37 3.61 25.36
N VAL A 162 4.12 3.87 24.07
CA VAL A 162 5.17 4.23 23.09
C VAL A 162 4.99 5.63 22.50
N ALA A 163 3.95 6.35 22.88
CA ALA A 163 3.63 7.67 22.34
C ALA A 163 4.80 8.67 22.47
N HIS A 164 5.56 8.59 23.55
CA HIS A 164 6.74 9.45 23.78
C HIS A 164 7.89 9.22 22.79
N ARG A 165 7.90 8.09 22.09
CA ARG A 165 8.92 7.71 21.09
C ARG A 165 8.48 8.00 19.65
N THR A 166 7.32 8.58 19.45
CA THR A 166 6.78 8.88 18.14
C THR A 166 6.86 10.36 17.82
N ALA A 167 6.89 10.69 16.53
CA ALA A 167 6.83 12.07 16.05
C ALA A 167 5.39 12.58 15.87
N MET A 168 4.39 11.91 16.45
CA MET A 168 2.97 12.16 16.23
C MET A 168 2.56 13.63 16.33
N PRO A 169 3.01 14.42 17.34
CA PRO A 169 2.64 15.83 17.45
C PRO A 169 3.09 16.70 16.27
N TYR A 170 4.07 16.22 15.50
CA TYR A 170 4.63 16.95 14.36
C TYR A 170 4.08 16.51 13.02
N VAL A 171 3.53 15.29 12.93
CA VAL A 171 3.18 14.65 11.65
C VAL A 171 1.71 14.36 11.46
N ASP A 172 0.87 14.42 12.49
CA ASP A 172 -0.56 14.10 12.44
C ASP A 172 -1.30 14.86 11.33
N LYS A 173 -0.96 16.14 11.13
CA LYS A 173 -1.54 16.98 10.07
C LYS A 173 -1.26 16.48 8.65
N HIS A 174 -0.25 15.65 8.48
CA HIS A 174 0.11 15.07 7.19
C HIS A 174 -0.59 13.74 6.91
N HIS A 175 -1.22 13.15 7.92
CA HIS A 175 -1.91 11.87 7.81
C HIS A 175 -3.41 12.03 7.57
N GLY A 176 -4.00 11.00 7.00
CA GLY A 176 -5.45 10.89 6.83
C GLY A 176 -6.12 10.33 8.09
N THR A 177 -7.43 10.54 8.21
CA THR A 177 -8.23 10.14 9.37
C THR A 177 -9.44 9.29 9.01
N SER A 178 -9.67 9.02 7.72
CA SER A 178 -10.91 8.36 7.26
C SER A 178 -10.73 7.54 5.98
N GLY A 179 -9.51 7.36 5.50
CA GLY A 179 -9.24 6.54 4.33
C GLY A 179 -9.24 5.04 4.66
N PRO A 180 -9.39 4.17 3.65
CA PRO A 180 -9.51 2.73 3.85
C PRO A 180 -8.20 2.03 4.26
N VAL A 181 -7.05 2.67 4.08
CA VAL A 181 -5.76 2.08 4.44
C VAL A 181 -5.36 2.54 5.84
N HIS A 182 -5.37 1.61 6.78
CA HIS A 182 -4.95 1.85 8.14
C HIS A 182 -3.43 1.76 8.27
N THR A 183 -2.84 2.73 8.93
CA THR A 183 -1.41 2.78 9.24
C THR A 183 -1.22 3.09 10.72
N SER A 184 -0.14 2.60 11.32
CA SER A 184 0.18 2.85 12.72
C SER A 184 1.66 3.11 12.90
N PHE A 185 2.02 3.72 14.01
CA PHE A 185 3.39 3.65 14.51
C PHE A 185 3.65 2.26 15.10
N ASN A 186 4.94 1.91 15.22
CA ASN A 186 5.31 0.68 15.89
C ASN A 186 4.91 0.73 17.37
N ASP A 187 4.41 -0.39 17.86
CA ASP A 187 4.10 -0.62 19.29
C ASP A 187 5.27 -1.27 20.05
N PHE A 188 6.33 -1.64 19.34
CA PHE A 188 7.52 -2.25 19.88
C PHE A 188 8.78 -1.59 19.33
N PHE A 189 9.70 -1.27 20.22
CA PHE A 189 11.01 -0.68 19.92
C PHE A 189 12.13 -1.47 20.58
N LEU A 190 13.22 -1.69 19.86
CA LEU A 190 14.40 -2.31 20.43
C LEU A 190 15.14 -1.32 21.34
N PRO A 191 15.71 -1.75 22.49
CA PRO A 191 16.45 -0.85 23.39
C PRO A 191 17.59 -0.10 22.68
N ILE A 192 18.25 -0.71 21.70
CA ILE A 192 19.35 -0.11 20.94
C ILE A 192 18.90 1.11 20.11
N GLU A 193 17.62 1.24 19.80
CA GLU A 193 17.12 2.38 19.03
C GLU A 193 17.27 3.70 19.77
N ASP A 194 17.17 3.68 21.12
CA ASP A 194 17.39 4.85 21.96
C ASP A 194 18.85 5.32 21.91
N ASP A 195 19.78 4.38 21.82
CA ASP A 195 21.21 4.71 21.73
C ASP A 195 21.57 5.27 20.36
N PHE A 196 20.94 4.75 19.28
CA PHE A 196 21.06 5.35 17.95
C PHE A 196 20.50 6.77 17.91
N GLN A 197 19.32 7.00 18.50
CA GLN A 197 18.72 8.33 18.54
C GLN A 197 19.65 9.32 19.24
N LYS A 198 20.18 8.98 20.42
CA LYS A 198 21.14 9.82 21.15
C LYS A 198 22.40 10.12 20.34
N ALA A 199 22.94 9.10 19.65
CA ALA A 199 24.14 9.29 18.83
C ALA A 199 23.90 10.25 17.66
N PHE A 200 22.71 10.28 17.09
CA PHE A 200 22.34 11.25 16.04
C PHE A 200 22.14 12.66 16.60
N ASP A 201 21.66 12.79 17.83
CA ASP A 201 21.45 14.10 18.47
C ASP A 201 22.78 14.75 18.91
N GLU A 202 23.88 13.98 19.03
CA GLU A 202 25.22 14.43 19.41
C GLU A 202 26.09 14.92 18.22
N VAL A 203 25.64 14.74 16.97
CA VAL A 203 26.37 15.12 15.74
C VAL A 203 25.83 16.42 15.16
#